data_f4ad14cf05012754398f54b7e7a99bd6
#
_entry.id   f4ad14cf05012754398f54b7e7a99bd6
#
_cell.length_a   1.000
_cell.length_b   1.000
_cell.length_c   1.000
_cell.angle_alpha   90.00
_cell.angle_beta   90.00
_cell.angle_gamma   90.00
#
_symmetry.space_group_name_H-M   'P 1'
#
loop_
_entity.id
_entity.type
_entity.pdbx_description
1 polymer ?
#
loop_
_entity_poly.entity_id
_entity_poly.type
_entity_poly.pdbx_seq_one_letter_code
_entity_poly.pdbx_strand_id
1 'polypeptide(L)'
;MKLGTLTVALGDLPFEEACSFLAQRGVQMVEIGCGGFPGKAHCDAEELLENEGKRQAFVDTLKKYNLEISALSSHGNMVHPDKAVAERFEKDFTNAILLAEKLHVPVVNTFSGCPGGSREDRTPNWVTCPWPDDFSEILEYQWNEVLVPYWKKKAAFAREHGVNKIALELHPGFCVYNTKTLLRLRREVGPEIGANFDPSHLIWQGMDPCVAIRELGREGAIYHFHAKDTKIDAVNTRVN
;
A
#
# COMPACT_ATOMS: atom_id res chain seq x y z
N MET A 1 17.13 -0.76 -13.28
CA MET A 1 16.43 -1.09 -12.01
C MET A 1 17.28 -0.53 -10.88
N LYS A 2 16.68 0.14 -9.90
CA LYS A 2 17.39 0.70 -8.74
C LYS A 2 17.09 -0.17 -7.51
N LEU A 3 18.09 -0.32 -6.63
CA LEU A 3 17.93 -0.99 -5.35
C LEU A 3 17.30 -0.01 -4.35
N GLY A 4 16.20 -0.42 -3.75
CA GLY A 4 15.49 0.34 -2.72
C GLY A 4 15.21 -0.47 -1.46
N THR A 5 14.81 0.19 -0.40
CA THR A 5 14.33 -0.45 0.83
C THR A 5 13.28 0.39 1.53
N LEU A 6 12.40 -0.26 2.28
CA LEU A 6 11.44 0.38 3.17
C LEU A 6 12.15 0.81 4.47
N THR A 7 12.11 2.10 4.79
CA THR A 7 12.84 2.67 5.94
C THR A 7 12.29 2.23 7.29
N VAL A 8 11.09 1.69 7.35
CA VAL A 8 10.46 1.17 8.58
C VAL A 8 11.34 0.14 9.30
N ALA A 9 12.12 -0.65 8.56
CA ALA A 9 13.08 -1.61 9.15
C ALA A 9 14.19 -0.93 9.98
N LEU A 10 14.37 0.36 9.86
CA LEU A 10 15.35 1.18 10.57
C LEU A 10 14.68 2.24 11.46
N GLY A 11 13.42 2.02 11.83
CA GLY A 11 12.60 2.99 12.57
C GLY A 11 13.15 3.40 13.96
N ASP A 12 14.06 2.62 14.51
CA ASP A 12 14.76 2.95 15.76
C ASP A 12 15.92 3.94 15.59
N LEU A 13 16.35 4.21 14.34
CA LEU A 13 17.39 5.18 14.02
C LEU A 13 16.77 6.54 13.66
N PRO A 14 17.43 7.64 14.00
CA PRO A 14 17.10 8.94 13.41
C PRO A 14 17.16 8.89 11.88
N PHE A 15 16.30 9.66 11.19
CA PHE A 15 16.17 9.60 9.73
C PHE A 15 17.51 9.80 8.99
N GLU A 16 18.32 10.74 9.43
CA GLU A 16 19.63 10.99 8.81
C GLU A 16 20.59 9.81 8.98
N GLU A 17 20.59 9.16 10.14
CA GLU A 17 21.40 7.97 10.38
C GLU A 17 20.94 6.78 9.52
N ALA A 18 19.63 6.60 9.39
CA ALA A 18 19.05 5.60 8.51
C ALA A 18 19.46 5.85 7.04
N CYS A 19 19.38 7.08 6.56
CA CYS A 19 19.83 7.46 5.20
C CYS A 19 21.33 7.18 5.00
N SER A 20 22.17 7.55 5.97
CA SER A 20 23.61 7.29 5.93
C SER A 20 23.91 5.79 5.88
N PHE A 21 23.25 5.00 6.72
CA PHE A 21 23.39 3.55 6.78
C PHE A 21 23.05 2.88 5.44
N LEU A 22 21.96 3.32 4.80
CA LEU A 22 21.49 2.77 3.54
C LEU A 22 22.41 3.15 2.36
N ALA A 23 22.82 4.41 2.29
CA ALA A 23 23.71 4.91 1.24
C ALA A 23 25.06 4.17 1.25
N GLN A 24 25.64 3.93 2.45
CA GLN A 24 26.90 3.15 2.58
C GLN A 24 26.77 1.71 2.09
N ARG A 25 25.56 1.17 1.91
CA ARG A 25 25.28 -0.17 1.41
C ARG A 25 24.82 -0.21 -0.05
N GLY A 26 24.95 0.92 -0.74
CA GLY A 26 24.63 1.03 -2.16
C GLY A 26 23.13 1.10 -2.46
N VAL A 27 22.29 1.37 -1.44
CA VAL A 27 20.86 1.64 -1.65
C VAL A 27 20.70 2.94 -2.39
N GLN A 28 19.84 2.98 -3.37
CA GLN A 28 19.63 4.11 -4.28
C GLN A 28 18.25 4.78 -4.06
N MET A 29 17.28 4.02 -3.57
CA MET A 29 15.91 4.49 -3.34
C MET A 29 15.42 4.08 -1.95
N VAL A 30 14.49 4.86 -1.42
CA VAL A 30 13.81 4.55 -0.18
C VAL A 30 12.30 4.62 -0.37
N GLU A 31 11.61 3.62 0.14
CA GLU A 31 10.19 3.68 0.43
C GLU A 31 10.04 4.18 1.86
N ILE A 32 9.19 5.17 2.09
CA ILE A 32 9.12 5.84 3.39
C ILE A 32 7.73 5.72 3.98
N GLY A 33 7.64 5.10 5.17
CA GLY A 33 6.41 5.07 5.96
C GLY A 33 6.06 6.47 6.47
N CYS A 34 4.83 6.93 6.17
CA CYS A 34 4.36 8.26 6.54
C CYS A 34 2.97 8.26 7.18
N GLY A 35 2.49 7.11 7.63
CA GLY A 35 1.21 6.90 8.30
C GLY A 35 0.74 5.46 8.27
N GLY A 36 -0.42 5.19 8.88
CA GLY A 36 -0.99 3.85 8.93
C GLY A 36 -0.14 2.83 9.67
N PHE A 37 -0.14 1.57 9.20
CA PHE A 37 0.66 0.49 9.78
C PHE A 37 2.18 0.70 9.70
N PRO A 38 2.77 1.28 8.64
CA PRO A 38 4.19 1.64 8.60
C PRO A 38 4.62 2.63 9.67
N GLY A 39 3.69 3.39 10.25
CA GLY A 39 4.02 4.42 11.23
C GLY A 39 4.63 5.67 10.60
N LYS A 40 5.20 6.54 11.44
CA LYS A 40 5.68 7.88 11.09
C LYS A 40 7.11 8.16 11.57
N ALA A 41 7.89 7.11 11.89
CA ALA A 41 9.20 7.27 12.53
C ALA A 41 10.16 8.19 11.76
N HIS A 42 10.15 8.11 10.42
CA HIS A 42 11.02 8.91 9.56
C HIS A 42 10.30 10.01 8.79
N CYS A 43 8.96 9.99 8.78
CA CYS A 43 8.17 10.94 8.01
C CYS A 43 6.78 11.09 8.64
N ASP A 44 6.56 12.16 9.38
CA ASP A 44 5.21 12.57 9.74
C ASP A 44 4.66 13.47 8.61
N ALA A 45 3.74 12.90 7.83
CA ALA A 45 3.19 13.60 6.68
C ALA A 45 2.44 14.89 7.08
N GLU A 46 1.73 14.90 8.20
CA GLU A 46 1.04 16.09 8.71
C GLU A 46 2.02 17.20 9.06
N GLU A 47 3.08 16.86 9.81
CA GLU A 47 4.12 17.82 10.19
C GLU A 47 4.84 18.40 8.96
N LEU A 48 5.19 17.56 7.98
CA LEU A 48 5.88 18.00 6.77
C LEU A 48 4.98 18.81 5.82
N LEU A 49 3.67 18.61 5.86
CA LEU A 49 2.71 19.46 5.13
C LEU A 49 2.61 20.84 5.72
N GLU A 50 2.56 20.95 7.05
CA GLU A 50 2.40 22.21 7.77
C GLU A 50 3.70 23.03 7.86
N ASN A 51 4.87 22.35 7.87
CA ASN A 51 6.17 22.99 8.08
C ASN A 51 7.09 22.86 6.87
N GLU A 52 7.19 23.93 6.07
CA GLU A 52 8.05 23.97 4.89
C GLU A 52 9.53 23.79 5.22
N GLY A 53 10.01 24.37 6.33
CA GLY A 53 11.41 24.24 6.75
C GLY A 53 11.78 22.79 7.09
N LYS A 54 10.90 22.06 7.79
CA LYS A 54 11.10 20.63 8.07
C LYS A 54 11.03 19.79 6.81
N ARG A 55 10.09 20.11 5.91
CA ARG A 55 9.99 19.44 4.61
C ARG A 55 11.25 19.66 3.77
N GLN A 56 11.80 20.87 3.76
CA GLN A 56 13.06 21.14 3.05
C GLN A 56 14.24 20.39 3.68
N ALA A 57 14.36 20.39 5.01
CA ALA A 57 15.41 19.62 5.70
C ALA A 57 15.33 18.11 5.42
N PHE A 58 14.11 17.56 5.35
CA PHE A 58 13.87 16.17 4.95
C PHE A 58 14.39 15.88 3.53
N VAL A 59 14.07 16.73 2.57
CA VAL A 59 14.55 16.62 1.18
C VAL A 59 16.07 16.78 1.11
N ASP A 60 16.65 17.71 1.84
CA ASP A 60 18.10 17.96 1.85
C ASP A 60 18.87 16.78 2.45
N THR A 61 18.30 16.10 3.45
CA THR A 61 18.85 14.84 3.98
C THR A 61 18.92 13.76 2.89
N LEU A 62 17.84 13.55 2.15
CA LEU A 62 17.83 12.58 1.03
C LEU A 62 18.88 12.94 -0.03
N LYS A 63 18.95 14.21 -0.43
CA LYS A 63 19.93 14.69 -1.39
C LYS A 63 21.37 14.49 -0.91
N LYS A 64 21.66 14.80 0.37
CA LYS A 64 22.97 14.61 0.99
C LYS A 64 23.50 13.18 0.82
N TYR A 65 22.61 12.20 0.91
CA TYR A 65 22.93 10.78 0.78
C TYR A 65 22.65 10.20 -0.61
N ASN A 66 22.29 11.03 -1.58
CA ASN A 66 21.94 10.63 -2.95
C ASN A 66 20.87 9.54 -3.01
N LEU A 67 19.83 9.67 -2.16
CA LEU A 67 18.70 8.76 -2.09
C LEU A 67 17.48 9.40 -2.78
N GLU A 68 16.76 8.60 -3.57
CA GLU A 68 15.49 8.99 -4.17
C GLU A 68 14.32 8.33 -3.42
N ILE A 69 13.16 8.97 -3.39
CA ILE A 69 11.95 8.34 -2.86
C ILE A 69 11.31 7.48 -3.95
N SER A 70 11.13 6.18 -3.69
CA SER A 70 10.41 5.27 -4.61
C SER A 70 8.91 5.36 -4.45
N ALA A 71 8.44 5.48 -3.21
CA ALA A 71 7.05 5.66 -2.85
C ALA A 71 6.93 6.22 -1.42
N LEU A 72 5.81 6.88 -1.13
CA LEU A 72 5.35 7.10 0.23
C LEU A 72 4.37 5.99 0.61
N SER A 73 4.48 5.48 1.85
CA SER A 73 3.69 4.34 2.30
C SER A 73 2.78 4.70 3.47
N SER A 74 1.48 4.53 3.27
CA SER A 74 0.46 4.71 4.29
C SER A 74 -0.54 3.55 4.20
N HIS A 75 -0.09 2.37 4.60
CA HIS A 75 -0.91 1.17 4.59
C HIS A 75 -1.96 1.24 5.70
N GLY A 76 -3.22 1.00 5.34
CA GLY A 76 -4.32 1.07 6.30
C GLY A 76 -5.63 0.48 5.77
N ASN A 77 -6.67 0.55 6.59
CA ASN A 77 -8.02 0.14 6.21
C ASN A 77 -8.97 1.34 6.27
N MET A 78 -8.98 2.14 5.21
CA MET A 78 -9.82 3.33 5.08
C MET A 78 -11.32 3.02 4.93
N VAL A 79 -11.66 1.75 4.67
CA VAL A 79 -13.03 1.25 4.61
C VAL A 79 -13.36 0.35 5.81
N HIS A 80 -12.64 0.51 6.93
CA HIS A 80 -12.91 -0.23 8.16
C HIS A 80 -14.34 0.02 8.64
N PRO A 81 -15.09 -1.02 9.09
CA PRO A 81 -16.48 -0.83 9.54
C PRO A 81 -16.61 0.03 10.81
N ASP A 82 -15.59 0.06 11.67
CA ASP A 82 -15.50 1.07 12.73
C ASP A 82 -15.02 2.40 12.11
N LYS A 83 -15.90 3.40 12.17
CA LYS A 83 -15.68 4.72 11.56
C LYS A 83 -14.46 5.44 12.11
N ALA A 84 -14.20 5.36 13.41
CA ALA A 84 -13.05 6.04 14.02
C ALA A 84 -11.72 5.45 13.52
N VAL A 85 -11.70 4.14 13.29
CA VAL A 85 -10.55 3.46 12.68
C VAL A 85 -10.39 3.86 11.22
N ALA A 86 -11.49 3.87 10.45
CA ALA A 86 -11.49 4.28 9.05
C ALA A 86 -11.00 5.73 8.88
N GLU A 87 -11.53 6.65 9.67
CA GLU A 87 -11.18 8.09 9.63
C GLU A 87 -9.71 8.35 9.93
N ARG A 88 -9.12 7.62 10.89
CA ARG A 88 -7.70 7.70 11.18
C ARG A 88 -6.84 7.29 9.99
N PHE A 89 -7.13 6.14 9.38
CA PHE A 89 -6.40 5.67 8.20
C PHE A 89 -6.65 6.55 6.98
N GLU A 90 -7.88 7.06 6.83
CA GLU A 90 -8.23 7.99 5.77
C GLU A 90 -7.43 9.31 5.87
N LYS A 91 -7.29 9.86 7.09
CA LYS A 91 -6.46 11.04 7.36
C LYS A 91 -5.00 10.79 6.95
N ASP A 92 -4.42 9.69 7.43
CA ASP A 92 -3.02 9.35 7.12
C ASP A 92 -2.80 9.15 5.61
N PHE A 93 -3.72 8.45 4.92
CA PHE A 93 -3.59 8.22 3.48
C PHE A 93 -3.80 9.50 2.66
N THR A 94 -4.73 10.36 3.07
CA THR A 94 -4.93 11.68 2.47
C THR A 94 -3.68 12.53 2.62
N ASN A 95 -3.08 12.60 3.81
CA ASN A 95 -1.85 13.33 4.05
C ASN A 95 -0.66 12.77 3.23
N ALA A 96 -0.60 11.44 3.06
CA ALA A 96 0.41 10.82 2.20
C ALA A 96 0.30 11.28 0.73
N ILE A 97 -0.92 11.38 0.19
CA ILE A 97 -1.16 11.89 -1.17
C ILE A 97 -0.75 13.36 -1.29
N LEU A 98 -1.18 14.21 -0.34
CA LEU A 98 -0.83 15.63 -0.34
C LEU A 98 0.68 15.87 -0.19
N LEU A 99 1.34 15.07 0.65
CA LEU A 99 2.79 15.13 0.79
C LEU A 99 3.51 14.64 -0.48
N ALA A 100 3.00 13.59 -1.12
CA ALA A 100 3.53 13.09 -2.38
C ALA A 100 3.49 14.17 -3.48
N GLU A 101 2.42 14.96 -3.56
CA GLU A 101 2.34 16.16 -4.43
C GLU A 101 3.47 17.14 -4.12
N LYS A 102 3.67 17.52 -2.85
CA LYS A 102 4.72 18.48 -2.42
C LYS A 102 6.13 17.98 -2.68
N LEU A 103 6.34 16.67 -2.59
CA LEU A 103 7.64 16.03 -2.81
C LEU A 103 7.84 15.54 -4.25
N HIS A 104 6.86 15.72 -5.12
CA HIS A 104 6.85 15.21 -6.50
C HIS A 104 7.07 13.70 -6.59
N VAL A 105 6.51 12.94 -5.63
CA VAL A 105 6.56 11.48 -5.59
C VAL A 105 5.33 10.92 -6.31
N PRO A 106 5.48 10.21 -7.43
CA PRO A 106 4.34 9.81 -8.25
C PRO A 106 3.59 8.57 -7.73
N VAL A 107 4.13 7.88 -6.71
CA VAL A 107 3.62 6.59 -6.20
C VAL A 107 3.32 6.69 -4.72
N VAL A 108 2.11 6.27 -4.33
CA VAL A 108 1.73 6.07 -2.91
C VAL A 108 1.29 4.62 -2.73
N ASN A 109 1.95 3.93 -1.77
CA ASN A 109 1.66 2.55 -1.43
C ASN A 109 0.63 2.47 -0.29
N THR A 110 -0.31 1.53 -0.39
CA THR A 110 -1.33 1.28 0.65
C THR A 110 -1.96 -0.12 0.50
N PHE A 111 -2.90 -0.46 1.39
CA PHE A 111 -3.81 -1.60 1.21
C PHE A 111 -5.15 -1.17 0.62
N SER A 112 -5.88 -2.11 0.03
CA SER A 112 -7.22 -1.82 -0.51
C SER A 112 -8.27 -1.53 0.55
N GLY A 113 -8.03 -1.96 1.77
CA GLY A 113 -9.02 -2.04 2.82
C GLY A 113 -9.85 -3.33 2.76
N CYS A 114 -10.57 -3.56 3.86
CA CYS A 114 -11.54 -4.66 4.01
C CYS A 114 -12.71 -4.15 4.85
N PRO A 115 -13.91 -4.05 4.29
CA PRO A 115 -15.12 -3.70 5.02
C PRO A 115 -15.62 -4.83 5.92
N GLY A 116 -16.66 -4.57 6.70
CA GLY A 116 -17.50 -5.62 7.32
C GLY A 116 -18.29 -6.41 6.29
N GLY A 117 -19.01 -7.43 6.72
CA GLY A 117 -19.96 -8.17 5.89
C GLY A 117 -21.31 -7.47 5.73
N SER A 118 -21.60 -6.47 6.58
CA SER A 118 -22.80 -5.66 6.55
C SER A 118 -22.54 -4.24 7.05
N ARG A 119 -23.59 -3.39 7.02
CA ARG A 119 -23.51 -2.01 7.54
C ARG A 119 -23.46 -1.94 9.07
N GLU A 120 -23.89 -2.98 9.73
CA GLU A 120 -23.97 -3.11 11.19
C GLU A 120 -22.68 -3.67 11.80
N ASP A 121 -21.80 -4.24 10.98
CA ASP A 121 -20.55 -4.82 11.45
C ASP A 121 -19.60 -3.76 12.03
N ARG A 122 -18.78 -4.22 12.97
CA ARG A 122 -17.76 -3.41 13.64
C ARG A 122 -16.34 -3.87 13.32
N THR A 123 -16.20 -5.05 12.76
CA THR A 123 -14.91 -5.67 12.39
C THR A 123 -14.87 -6.02 10.91
N PRO A 124 -13.69 -5.97 10.27
CA PRO A 124 -13.53 -6.42 8.89
C PRO A 124 -13.92 -7.89 8.72
N ASN A 125 -14.48 -8.23 7.57
CA ASN A 125 -14.81 -9.59 7.21
C ASN A 125 -14.13 -9.96 5.89
N TRP A 126 -13.01 -10.68 5.96
CA TRP A 126 -12.26 -11.09 4.77
C TRP A 126 -12.82 -12.36 4.17
N VAL A 127 -13.63 -12.22 3.13
CA VAL A 127 -14.29 -13.32 2.43
C VAL A 127 -13.45 -13.75 1.22
N THR A 128 -13.01 -15.01 1.22
CA THR A 128 -12.22 -15.60 0.13
C THR A 128 -12.94 -16.75 -0.59
N CYS A 129 -13.92 -17.35 0.06
CA CYS A 129 -14.75 -18.43 -0.49
C CYS A 129 -16.18 -17.92 -0.70
N PRO A 130 -16.72 -17.93 -1.93
CA PRO A 130 -18.06 -17.40 -2.23
C PRO A 130 -19.19 -18.44 -1.96
N TRP A 131 -18.96 -19.40 -1.09
CA TRP A 131 -19.94 -20.41 -0.73
C TRP A 131 -19.87 -20.70 0.77
N PRO A 132 -20.99 -20.83 1.50
CA PRO A 132 -22.41 -20.67 1.08
C PRO A 132 -22.77 -19.30 0.50
N ASP A 133 -23.98 -19.15 -0.04
CA ASP A 133 -24.44 -17.96 -0.76
C ASP A 133 -24.34 -16.67 0.07
N ASP A 134 -24.47 -16.75 1.39
CA ASP A 134 -24.24 -15.64 2.32
C ASP A 134 -22.91 -14.92 2.06
N PHE A 135 -21.83 -15.67 1.77
CA PHE A 135 -20.52 -15.08 1.46
C PHE A 135 -20.48 -14.37 0.11
N SER A 136 -21.28 -14.83 -0.86
CA SER A 136 -21.44 -14.11 -2.13
C SER A 136 -22.16 -12.78 -1.92
N GLU A 137 -23.20 -12.73 -1.10
CA GLU A 137 -23.91 -11.51 -0.76
C GLU A 137 -23.01 -10.52 -0.04
N ILE A 138 -22.20 -11.00 0.92
CA ILE A 138 -21.18 -10.17 1.59
C ILE A 138 -20.19 -9.59 0.57
N LEU A 139 -19.67 -10.39 -0.36
CA LEU A 139 -18.75 -9.90 -1.39
C LEU A 139 -19.40 -8.83 -2.29
N GLU A 140 -20.65 -9.02 -2.70
CA GLU A 140 -21.37 -8.02 -3.49
C GLU A 140 -21.52 -6.70 -2.73
N TYR A 141 -21.93 -6.75 -1.45
CA TYR A 141 -22.00 -5.57 -0.58
C TYR A 141 -20.63 -4.88 -0.46
N GLN A 142 -19.58 -5.63 -0.09
CA GLN A 142 -18.24 -5.10 0.13
C GLN A 142 -17.69 -4.39 -1.12
N TRP A 143 -17.84 -5.01 -2.28
CA TRP A 143 -17.28 -4.47 -3.53
C TRP A 143 -18.13 -3.33 -4.09
N ASN A 144 -19.44 -3.53 -4.21
CA ASN A 144 -20.28 -2.62 -4.96
C ASN A 144 -20.76 -1.42 -4.13
N GLU A 145 -20.99 -1.60 -2.82
CA GLU A 145 -21.49 -0.53 -1.97
C GLU A 145 -20.38 0.21 -1.20
N VAL A 146 -19.21 -0.42 -0.97
CA VAL A 146 -18.17 0.16 -0.14
C VAL A 146 -16.88 0.41 -0.91
N LEU A 147 -16.23 -0.66 -1.40
CA LEU A 147 -14.86 -0.59 -1.91
C LEU A 147 -14.76 0.25 -3.19
N VAL A 148 -15.53 -0.10 -4.22
CA VAL A 148 -15.47 0.59 -5.52
C VAL A 148 -15.90 2.06 -5.41
N PRO A 149 -16.99 2.43 -4.70
CA PRO A 149 -17.34 3.82 -4.49
C PRO A 149 -16.27 4.62 -3.76
N TYR A 150 -15.62 4.03 -2.75
CA TYR A 150 -14.51 4.66 -2.05
C TYR A 150 -13.34 4.92 -3.00
N TRP A 151 -12.86 3.89 -3.72
CA TRP A 151 -11.69 4.01 -4.56
C TRP A 151 -11.89 4.91 -5.78
N LYS A 152 -13.12 4.99 -6.33
CA LYS A 152 -13.44 5.99 -7.40
C LYS A 152 -13.19 7.42 -6.92
N LYS A 153 -13.63 7.75 -5.72
CA LYS A 153 -13.42 9.09 -5.13
C LYS A 153 -11.94 9.33 -4.80
N LYS A 154 -11.29 8.33 -4.21
CA LYS A 154 -9.90 8.48 -3.77
C LYS A 154 -8.91 8.51 -4.93
N ALA A 155 -9.12 7.74 -5.99
CA ALA A 155 -8.32 7.79 -7.20
C ALA A 155 -8.47 9.14 -7.94
N ALA A 156 -9.68 9.70 -8.00
CA ALA A 156 -9.90 11.03 -8.54
C ALA A 156 -9.14 12.10 -7.73
N PHE A 157 -9.26 12.06 -6.40
CA PHE A 157 -8.52 12.95 -5.50
C PHE A 157 -7.00 12.83 -5.70
N ALA A 158 -6.46 11.62 -5.74
CA ALA A 158 -5.02 11.40 -5.94
C ALA A 158 -4.54 11.98 -7.28
N ARG A 159 -5.31 11.79 -8.37
CA ARG A 159 -5.02 12.34 -9.69
C ARG A 159 -5.02 13.88 -9.70
N GLU A 160 -5.96 14.52 -9.01
CA GLU A 160 -6.03 15.98 -8.85
C GLU A 160 -4.77 16.54 -8.18
N HIS A 161 -4.13 15.74 -7.31
CA HIS A 161 -2.88 16.08 -6.62
C HIS A 161 -1.62 15.48 -7.29
N GLY A 162 -1.70 15.09 -8.57
CA GLY A 162 -0.55 14.62 -9.35
C GLY A 162 -0.07 13.20 -9.01
N VAL A 163 -0.75 12.49 -8.09
CA VAL A 163 -0.46 11.10 -7.75
C VAL A 163 -1.26 10.19 -8.67
N ASN A 164 -0.61 9.72 -9.73
CA ASN A 164 -1.25 8.90 -10.76
C ASN A 164 -1.04 7.38 -10.54
N LYS A 165 -0.39 7.00 -9.45
CA LYS A 165 -0.07 5.61 -9.13
C LYS A 165 -0.35 5.33 -7.65
N ILE A 166 -1.51 4.75 -7.40
CA ILE A 166 -1.86 4.15 -6.10
C ILE A 166 -1.49 2.68 -6.19
N ALA A 167 -0.42 2.28 -5.50
CA ALA A 167 0.08 0.93 -5.54
C ALA A 167 -0.48 0.13 -4.35
N LEU A 168 -1.44 -0.73 -4.63
CA LEU A 168 -2.06 -1.59 -3.63
C LEU A 168 -1.21 -2.83 -3.40
N GLU A 169 -0.79 -3.07 -2.16
CA GLU A 169 -0.14 -4.31 -1.80
C GLU A 169 -1.18 -5.45 -1.78
N LEU A 170 -0.87 -6.55 -2.50
CA LEU A 170 -1.76 -7.70 -2.64
C LEU A 170 -1.68 -8.57 -1.37
N HIS A 171 -2.23 -8.06 -0.27
CA HIS A 171 -2.06 -8.63 1.06
C HIS A 171 -3.31 -9.36 1.52
N PRO A 172 -3.20 -10.60 2.06
CA PRO A 172 -4.30 -11.30 2.73
C PRO A 172 -4.91 -10.47 3.86
N GLY A 173 -6.21 -10.64 4.08
CA GLY A 173 -6.97 -9.81 5.04
C GLY A 173 -7.54 -8.53 4.44
N PHE A 174 -7.25 -8.25 3.16
CA PHE A 174 -7.81 -7.12 2.42
C PHE A 174 -8.56 -7.60 1.17
N CYS A 175 -9.49 -6.80 0.63
CA CYS A 175 -10.30 -7.19 -0.52
C CYS A 175 -9.47 -7.41 -1.81
N VAL A 176 -8.37 -6.68 -1.96
CA VAL A 176 -7.42 -6.87 -3.06
C VAL A 176 -6.20 -7.62 -2.53
N TYR A 177 -6.16 -8.92 -2.76
CA TYR A 177 -5.12 -9.81 -2.24
C TYR A 177 -4.49 -10.72 -3.30
N ASN A 178 -4.93 -10.60 -4.56
CA ASN A 178 -4.40 -11.36 -5.68
C ASN A 178 -4.59 -10.60 -7.01
N THR A 179 -4.01 -11.13 -8.08
CA THR A 179 -4.07 -10.55 -9.42
C THR A 179 -5.50 -10.28 -9.90
N LYS A 180 -6.42 -11.25 -9.69
CA LYS A 180 -7.81 -11.14 -10.14
C LYS A 180 -8.55 -10.00 -9.45
N THR A 181 -8.39 -9.87 -8.15
CA THR A 181 -9.05 -8.81 -7.36
C THR A 181 -8.46 -7.43 -7.67
N LEU A 182 -7.14 -7.33 -7.90
CA LEU A 182 -6.53 -6.07 -8.34
C LEU A 182 -7.05 -5.63 -9.71
N LEU A 183 -7.05 -6.53 -10.68
CA LEU A 183 -7.52 -6.20 -12.03
C LEU A 183 -9.02 -5.91 -12.07
N ARG A 184 -9.82 -6.52 -11.18
CA ARG A 184 -11.23 -6.13 -10.98
C ARG A 184 -11.32 -4.68 -10.53
N LEU A 185 -10.62 -4.31 -9.45
CA LEU A 185 -10.70 -2.95 -8.92
C LEU A 185 -10.19 -1.92 -9.94
N ARG A 186 -9.08 -2.22 -10.63
CA ARG A 186 -8.52 -1.36 -11.68
C ARG A 186 -9.51 -1.10 -12.82
N ARG A 187 -10.24 -2.12 -13.30
CA ARG A 187 -11.26 -1.97 -14.34
C ARG A 187 -12.43 -1.09 -13.88
N GLU A 188 -12.82 -1.19 -12.63
CA GLU A 188 -13.98 -0.48 -12.09
C GLU A 188 -13.65 0.97 -11.66
N VAL A 189 -12.40 1.25 -11.30
CA VAL A 189 -11.96 2.55 -10.77
C VAL A 189 -11.17 3.36 -11.80
N GLY A 190 -10.11 2.79 -12.34
CA GLY A 190 -9.25 3.49 -13.30
C GLY A 190 -7.80 3.04 -13.27
N PRO A 191 -6.98 3.58 -14.20
CA PRO A 191 -5.58 3.23 -14.33
C PRO A 191 -4.70 3.71 -13.17
N GLU A 192 -5.20 4.55 -12.29
CA GLU A 192 -4.48 4.98 -11.08
C GLU A 192 -4.22 3.80 -10.13
N ILE A 193 -5.07 2.77 -10.16
CA ILE A 193 -4.95 1.56 -9.34
C ILE A 193 -3.96 0.59 -9.98
N GLY A 194 -2.94 0.21 -9.22
CA GLY A 194 -1.94 -0.79 -9.60
C GLY A 194 -1.40 -1.53 -8.38
N ALA A 195 -0.43 -2.41 -8.60
CA ALA A 195 0.16 -3.23 -7.55
C ALA A 195 1.42 -2.58 -6.95
N ASN A 196 1.50 -2.59 -5.62
CA ASN A 196 2.75 -2.81 -4.93
C ASN A 196 2.90 -4.34 -4.83
N PHE A 197 3.75 -4.90 -5.68
CA PHE A 197 3.81 -6.34 -5.85
C PHE A 197 4.79 -6.96 -4.85
N ASP A 198 4.25 -7.69 -3.89
CA ASP A 198 5.00 -8.51 -2.93
C ASP A 198 4.75 -10.00 -3.23
N PRO A 199 5.72 -10.73 -3.82
CA PRO A 199 5.55 -12.12 -4.18
C PRO A 199 5.33 -13.04 -2.97
N SER A 200 5.83 -12.65 -1.79
CA SER A 200 5.73 -13.47 -0.59
C SER A 200 4.27 -13.76 -0.20
N HIS A 201 3.38 -12.79 -0.41
CA HIS A 201 1.95 -12.94 -0.10
C HIS A 201 1.22 -13.87 -1.05
N LEU A 202 1.73 -14.07 -2.27
CA LEU A 202 1.16 -14.99 -3.25
C LEU A 202 1.67 -16.43 -3.03
N ILE A 203 2.96 -16.58 -2.75
CA ILE A 203 3.63 -17.89 -2.64
C ILE A 203 2.96 -18.76 -1.59
N TRP A 204 2.73 -18.27 -0.37
CA TRP A 204 2.13 -19.08 0.68
C TRP A 204 0.62 -19.37 0.45
N GLN A 205 -0.04 -18.59 -0.41
CA GLN A 205 -1.40 -18.87 -0.87
C GLN A 205 -1.45 -19.87 -2.03
N GLY A 206 -0.30 -20.41 -2.48
CA GLY A 206 -0.22 -21.36 -3.58
C GLY A 206 -0.30 -20.73 -4.97
N MET A 207 -0.14 -19.42 -5.09
CA MET A 207 -0.13 -18.71 -6.37
C MET A 207 1.29 -18.57 -6.91
N ASP A 208 1.46 -18.71 -8.23
CA ASP A 208 2.73 -18.51 -8.92
C ASP A 208 2.98 -17.00 -9.16
N PRO A 209 3.99 -16.39 -8.50
CA PRO A 209 4.29 -14.97 -8.67
C PRO A 209 4.76 -14.63 -10.09
N CYS A 210 5.40 -15.55 -10.81
CA CYS A 210 5.83 -15.31 -12.18
C CYS A 210 4.65 -15.18 -13.15
N VAL A 211 3.60 -15.97 -12.92
CA VAL A 211 2.33 -15.83 -13.69
C VAL A 211 1.67 -14.50 -13.35
N ALA A 212 1.58 -14.17 -12.07
CA ALA A 212 1.00 -12.90 -11.62
C ALA A 212 1.73 -11.67 -12.22
N ILE A 213 3.08 -11.68 -12.24
CA ILE A 213 3.89 -10.61 -12.86
C ILE A 213 3.56 -10.47 -14.36
N ARG A 214 3.42 -11.58 -15.08
CA ARG A 214 3.09 -11.53 -16.51
C ARG A 214 1.69 -10.94 -16.76
N GLU A 215 0.70 -11.35 -15.98
CA GLU A 215 -0.67 -10.83 -16.10
C GLU A 215 -0.73 -9.34 -15.76
N LEU A 216 -0.19 -8.94 -14.63
CA LEU A 216 -0.15 -7.53 -14.22
C LEU A 216 0.72 -6.67 -15.15
N GLY A 217 1.80 -7.25 -15.68
CA GLY A 217 2.70 -6.58 -16.63
C GLY A 217 2.03 -6.28 -17.97
N ARG A 218 1.19 -7.19 -18.50
CA ARG A 218 0.40 -6.94 -19.73
C ARG A 218 -0.55 -5.75 -19.57
N GLU A 219 -1.07 -5.55 -18.37
CA GLU A 219 -1.99 -4.46 -18.03
C GLU A 219 -1.27 -3.17 -17.59
N GLY A 220 0.09 -3.17 -17.55
CA GLY A 220 0.87 -2.04 -17.02
C GLY A 220 0.52 -1.73 -15.55
N ALA A 221 0.14 -2.74 -14.78
CA ALA A 221 -0.44 -2.59 -13.46
C ALA A 221 0.55 -2.84 -12.30
N ILE A 222 1.85 -2.96 -12.52
CA ILE A 222 2.87 -3.02 -11.47
C ILE A 222 3.49 -1.64 -11.32
N TYR A 223 3.28 -1.01 -10.15
CA TYR A 223 3.73 0.35 -9.88
C TYR A 223 4.90 0.39 -8.90
N HIS A 224 4.93 -0.56 -7.98
CA HIS A 224 5.99 -0.73 -7.01
C HIS A 224 6.24 -2.23 -6.77
N PHE A 225 7.40 -2.58 -6.22
CA PHE A 225 7.79 -3.99 -6.05
C PHE A 225 8.55 -4.20 -4.74
N HIS A 226 8.03 -5.10 -3.90
CA HIS A 226 8.73 -5.61 -2.74
C HIS A 226 9.40 -6.94 -3.11
N ALA A 227 10.73 -6.96 -3.23
CA ALA A 227 11.49 -8.16 -3.53
C ALA A 227 11.65 -9.04 -2.27
N LYS A 228 10.55 -9.55 -1.77
CA LYS A 228 10.47 -10.36 -0.55
C LYS A 228 10.17 -11.81 -0.89
N ASP A 229 10.85 -12.73 -0.23
CA ASP A 229 10.68 -14.17 -0.42
C ASP A 229 9.91 -14.82 0.74
N THR A 230 9.38 -16.01 0.50
CA THR A 230 8.69 -16.83 1.49
C THR A 230 9.11 -18.29 1.34
N LYS A 231 9.61 -18.86 2.42
CA LYS A 231 9.88 -20.30 2.51
C LYS A 231 8.70 -21.00 3.18
N ILE A 232 8.10 -21.94 2.46
CA ILE A 232 7.06 -22.83 3.00
C ILE A 232 7.75 -24.04 3.64
N ASP A 233 7.48 -24.27 4.92
CA ASP A 233 7.90 -25.50 5.60
C ASP A 233 7.00 -26.65 5.20
N ALA A 234 7.50 -27.51 4.29
CA ALA A 234 6.74 -28.60 3.71
C ALA A 234 6.33 -29.69 4.74
N VAL A 235 6.93 -29.72 5.90
CA VAL A 235 6.56 -30.68 6.98
C VAL A 235 5.40 -30.10 7.78
N ASN A 236 5.54 -28.88 8.27
CA ASN A 236 4.53 -28.23 9.11
C ASN A 236 3.24 -27.93 8.34
N THR A 237 3.34 -27.54 7.06
CA THR A 237 2.16 -27.28 6.22
C THR A 237 1.34 -28.53 5.87
N ARG A 238 1.82 -29.74 6.19
CA ARG A 238 1.02 -30.98 6.05
C ARG A 238 0.12 -31.25 7.25
N VAL A 239 0.32 -30.55 8.35
CA VAL A 239 -0.36 -30.79 9.63
C VAL A 239 -1.34 -29.65 9.95
N ASN A 240 -1.09 -28.46 9.47
CA ASN A 240 -1.87 -27.24 9.76
C ASN A 240 -2.60 -26.69 8.51
#